data_340e997648398d5cd792948e55a2f5a7
#
_entry.id   340e997648398d5cd792948e55a2f5a7
#
_cell.length_a   1.000
_cell.length_b   1.000
_cell.length_c   1.000
_cell.angle_alpha   90.00
_cell.angle_beta   90.00
_cell.angle_gamma   90.00
#
_symmetry.space_group_name_H-M   'P 1'
#
loop_
_entity.id
_entity.type
_entity.pdbx_description
1 polymer ?
#
loop_
_entity_poly.entity_id
_entity_poly.type
_entity_poly.pdbx_seq_one_letter_code
_entity_poly.pdbx_strand_id
1 'polypeptide(L)'
;MFAYCGNNPVNRIDPRGLFWEEIGSFFKTVGNAIADFAEAAFGAEATVVHQSKQETEFSPAGINLIVTVKTGTKESIYETISGNSSKPISVYAQGRSDDYLLSSAGIKINIGSFTLNISLGLDNIGLSGSVRKGNVTRAFGIRADLSQLKVGLEVSSTVKRSENTSITTYTNASVTGLLLAEAYIYATTGQLYLSPEQS
;
A
#
# COMPACT_ATOMS: atom_id res chain seq x y z
N MET A 1 11.92 33.30 -13.27
CA MET A 1 13.17 33.47 -12.46
C MET A 1 12.87 33.00 -11.05
N PHE A 2 13.41 31.88 -10.61
CA PHE A 2 13.10 31.32 -9.30
C PHE A 2 13.99 32.01 -8.26
N ALA A 3 13.39 32.88 -7.46
CA ALA A 3 14.07 33.56 -6.35
C ALA A 3 14.28 32.69 -5.11
N TYR A 4 14.12 31.35 -5.25
CA TYR A 4 14.31 30.41 -4.17
C TYR A 4 15.80 30.28 -3.85
N CYS A 5 16.14 30.54 -2.60
CA CYS A 5 17.52 30.52 -2.09
C CYS A 5 18.49 31.48 -2.82
N GLY A 6 17.99 32.61 -3.41
CA GLY A 6 18.86 33.57 -4.09
C GLY A 6 19.67 32.98 -5.23
N ASN A 7 19.07 32.05 -6.02
CA ASN A 7 19.68 31.30 -7.12
C ASN A 7 20.83 30.34 -6.70
N ASN A 8 20.95 30.01 -5.44
CA ASN A 8 21.93 29.03 -4.97
C ASN A 8 21.28 27.96 -4.08
N PRO A 9 20.47 27.06 -4.64
CA PRO A 9 19.70 26.05 -3.89
C PRO A 9 20.58 25.01 -3.20
N VAL A 10 21.84 24.87 -3.61
CA VAL A 10 22.78 23.88 -3.05
C VAL A 10 23.36 24.33 -1.71
N ASN A 11 23.51 25.65 -1.49
CA ASN A 11 24.16 26.22 -0.32
C ASN A 11 23.25 26.90 0.69
N ARG A 12 21.94 26.99 0.41
CA ARG A 12 20.96 27.53 1.34
C ARG A 12 19.97 26.44 1.74
N ILE A 13 20.26 25.83 2.86
CA ILE A 13 19.34 24.95 3.57
C ILE A 13 18.36 25.86 4.32
N ASP A 14 17.06 25.54 4.28
CA ASP A 14 16.08 26.20 5.15
C ASP A 14 16.40 25.82 6.62
N PRO A 15 17.06 26.71 7.40
CA PRO A 15 17.55 26.35 8.74
C PRO A 15 16.46 26.24 9.77
N ARG A 16 15.20 26.56 9.43
CA ARG A 16 14.05 26.50 10.33
C ARG A 16 13.02 25.46 9.94
N GLY A 17 13.15 24.83 8.76
CA GLY A 17 12.19 23.85 8.29
C GLY A 17 10.75 24.36 8.10
N LEU A 18 10.56 25.70 8.18
CA LEU A 18 9.24 26.32 8.15
C LEU A 18 8.47 26.02 6.87
N PHE A 19 9.17 25.89 5.76
CA PHE A 19 8.55 25.53 4.48
C PHE A 19 7.90 24.13 4.54
N TRP A 20 8.54 23.19 5.19
CA TRP A 20 8.00 21.83 5.36
C TRP A 20 6.88 21.79 6.40
N GLU A 21 6.97 22.61 7.45
CA GLU A 21 5.88 22.75 8.43
C GLU A 21 4.65 23.38 7.81
N GLU A 22 4.81 24.44 6.98
CA GLU A 22 3.70 25.07 6.26
C GLU A 22 3.07 24.12 5.23
N ILE A 23 3.88 23.39 4.45
CA ILE A 23 3.40 22.36 3.54
C ILE A 23 2.69 21.25 4.33
N GLY A 24 3.28 20.78 5.43
CA GLY A 24 2.66 19.78 6.29
C GLY A 24 1.32 20.24 6.85
N SER A 25 1.23 21.51 7.31
CA SER A 25 0.00 22.10 7.81
C SER A 25 -1.06 22.29 6.71
N PHE A 26 -0.64 22.68 5.52
CA PHE A 26 -1.51 22.79 4.35
C PHE A 26 -2.09 21.42 3.95
N PHE A 27 -1.25 20.40 3.82
CA PHE A 27 -1.73 19.04 3.51
C PHE A 27 -2.62 18.48 4.62
N LYS A 28 -2.33 18.78 5.88
CA LYS A 28 -3.18 18.41 7.00
C LYS A 28 -4.55 19.09 6.91
N THR A 29 -4.59 20.38 6.61
CA THR A 29 -5.83 21.15 6.49
C THR A 29 -6.67 20.69 5.30
N VAL A 30 -6.06 20.52 4.13
CA VAL A 30 -6.72 20.01 2.92
C VAL A 30 -7.16 18.56 3.12
N GLY A 31 -6.31 17.73 3.74
CA GLY A 31 -6.63 16.36 4.07
C GLY A 31 -7.83 16.25 5.01
N ASN A 32 -7.89 17.08 6.04
CA ASN A 32 -9.03 17.13 6.96
C ASN A 32 -10.31 17.58 6.25
N ALA A 33 -10.27 18.62 5.42
CA ALA A 33 -11.45 19.09 4.69
C ALA A 33 -11.99 18.05 3.70
N ILE A 34 -11.08 17.32 3.01
CA ILE A 34 -11.45 16.19 2.13
C ILE A 34 -11.99 15.04 2.96
N ALA A 35 -11.39 14.73 4.11
CA ALA A 35 -11.85 13.68 5.01
C ALA A 35 -13.25 13.99 5.56
N ASP A 36 -13.49 15.21 6.01
CA ASP A 36 -14.80 15.65 6.54
C ASP A 36 -15.90 15.55 5.49
N PHE A 37 -15.61 15.97 4.24
CA PHE A 37 -16.54 15.83 3.12
C PHE A 37 -16.79 14.36 2.78
N ALA A 38 -15.73 13.56 2.69
CA ALA A 38 -15.84 12.13 2.39
C ALA A 38 -16.51 11.35 3.52
N GLU A 39 -16.29 11.73 4.79
CA GLU A 39 -16.98 11.16 5.95
C GLU A 39 -18.50 11.45 5.89
N ALA A 40 -18.87 12.67 5.59
CA ALA A 40 -20.28 13.07 5.46
C ALA A 40 -20.98 12.29 4.33
N ALA A 41 -20.33 12.10 3.19
CA ALA A 41 -20.90 11.47 2.01
C ALA A 41 -20.82 9.92 2.05
N PHE A 42 -19.66 9.35 2.39
CA PHE A 42 -19.36 7.92 2.21
C PHE A 42 -18.81 7.22 3.45
N GLY A 43 -18.58 7.92 4.55
CA GLY A 43 -17.73 7.47 5.65
C GLY A 43 -16.26 7.56 5.26
N ALA A 44 -15.46 8.26 6.04
CA ALA A 44 -14.04 8.42 5.83
C ALA A 44 -13.28 8.05 7.10
N GLU A 45 -12.10 7.48 6.95
CA GLU A 45 -11.22 7.15 8.07
C GLU A 45 -9.78 7.53 7.70
N ALA A 46 -9.15 8.32 8.55
CA ALA A 46 -7.73 8.62 8.46
C ALA A 46 -7.00 8.02 9.65
N THR A 47 -6.01 7.19 9.40
CA THR A 47 -5.25 6.47 10.43
C THR A 47 -3.76 6.59 10.20
N VAL A 48 -2.99 6.64 11.30
CA VAL A 48 -1.54 6.40 11.29
C VAL A 48 -1.29 5.00 11.81
N VAL A 49 -0.39 4.28 11.18
CA VAL A 49 -0.05 2.90 11.53
C VAL A 49 1.42 2.81 11.87
N HIS A 50 1.68 2.36 13.10
CA HIS A 50 3.00 1.94 13.54
C HIS A 50 3.14 0.45 13.23
N GLN A 51 4.14 0.07 12.44
CA GLN A 51 4.32 -1.30 12.01
C GLN A 51 5.70 -1.83 12.40
N SER A 52 5.72 -3.02 12.98
CA SER A 52 6.90 -3.86 13.03
C SER A 52 6.69 -5.08 12.14
N LYS A 53 7.69 -5.46 11.36
CA LYS A 53 7.60 -6.50 10.34
C LYS A 53 8.79 -7.44 10.47
N GLN A 54 8.48 -8.75 10.45
CA GLN A 54 9.45 -9.81 10.22
C GLN A 54 9.08 -10.51 8.93
N GLU A 55 10.01 -10.58 7.99
CA GLU A 55 9.77 -11.13 6.66
C GLU A 55 10.90 -12.05 6.25
N THR A 56 10.56 -13.14 5.63
CA THR A 56 11.49 -14.05 4.94
C THR A 56 11.14 -14.05 3.47
N GLU A 57 12.14 -13.86 2.63
CA GLU A 57 12.02 -13.91 1.18
C GLU A 57 12.65 -15.19 0.66
N PHE A 58 11.96 -15.82 -0.24
CA PHE A 58 12.41 -17.00 -0.96
C PHE A 58 12.18 -16.80 -2.46
N SER A 59 13.21 -17.04 -3.24
CA SER A 59 13.13 -17.05 -4.71
C SER A 59 13.64 -18.40 -5.21
N PRO A 60 12.83 -19.12 -6.01
CA PRO A 60 13.25 -20.42 -6.54
C PRO A 60 14.51 -20.28 -7.39
N ALA A 61 15.45 -21.24 -7.24
CA ALA A 61 16.67 -21.25 -8.02
C ALA A 61 16.38 -21.31 -9.54
N GLY A 62 17.10 -20.50 -10.31
CA GLY A 62 16.92 -20.39 -11.76
C GLY A 62 15.81 -19.43 -12.22
N ILE A 63 14.87 -19.07 -11.36
CA ILE A 63 13.79 -18.11 -11.66
C ILE A 63 13.68 -16.99 -10.61
N ASN A 64 14.71 -16.81 -9.80
CA ASN A 64 14.76 -15.84 -8.71
C ASN A 64 14.60 -14.38 -9.15
N LEU A 65 14.89 -14.05 -10.40
CA LEU A 65 14.62 -12.72 -10.96
C LEU A 65 13.16 -12.54 -11.41
N ILE A 66 12.42 -13.63 -11.57
CA ILE A 66 11.07 -13.64 -12.15
C ILE A 66 10.02 -13.85 -11.06
N VAL A 67 10.24 -14.83 -10.18
CA VAL A 67 9.29 -15.21 -9.13
C VAL A 67 9.89 -14.96 -7.76
N THR A 68 9.15 -14.30 -6.90
CA THR A 68 9.54 -14.06 -5.51
C THR A 68 8.38 -14.45 -4.60
N VAL A 69 8.66 -15.21 -3.55
CA VAL A 69 7.70 -15.53 -2.49
C VAL A 69 8.18 -14.89 -1.20
N LYS A 70 7.33 -14.09 -0.59
CA LYS A 70 7.57 -13.46 0.71
C LYS A 70 6.57 -13.98 1.71
N THR A 71 7.06 -14.40 2.86
CA THR A 71 6.18 -14.77 3.98
C THR A 71 6.63 -14.04 5.23
N GLY A 72 5.69 -13.60 6.03
CA GLY A 72 6.04 -12.82 7.20
C GLY A 72 4.90 -12.60 8.18
N THR A 73 5.28 -11.97 9.29
CA THR A 73 4.37 -11.51 10.32
C THR A 73 4.55 -10.03 10.50
N LYS A 74 3.45 -9.32 10.58
CA LYS A 74 3.38 -7.88 10.76
C LYS A 74 2.50 -7.56 11.97
N GLU A 75 3.07 -6.88 12.95
CA GLU A 75 2.32 -6.25 14.01
C GLU A 75 1.98 -4.82 13.62
N SER A 76 0.74 -4.42 13.81
CA SER A 76 0.26 -3.09 13.45
C SER A 76 -0.49 -2.48 14.64
N ILE A 77 -0.10 -1.27 15.02
CA ILE A 77 -0.79 -0.43 15.99
C ILE A 77 -1.40 0.73 15.24
N TYR A 78 -2.72 0.87 15.33
CA TYR A 78 -3.49 1.87 14.61
C TYR A 78 -3.82 3.05 15.51
N GLU A 79 -3.58 4.25 15.01
CA GLU A 79 -4.00 5.49 15.61
C GLU A 79 -4.96 6.20 14.65
N THR A 80 -6.25 6.23 15.01
CA THR A 80 -7.27 6.92 14.21
C THR A 80 -7.15 8.41 14.45
N ILE A 81 -6.88 9.17 13.39
CA ILE A 81 -6.76 10.63 13.43
C ILE A 81 -8.14 11.27 13.28
N SER A 82 -8.94 10.77 12.35
CA SER A 82 -10.29 11.27 12.08
C SER A 82 -11.13 10.24 11.34
N GLY A 83 -12.45 10.38 11.43
CA GLY A 83 -13.40 9.67 10.59
C GLY A 83 -14.04 8.43 11.21
N ASN A 84 -14.98 7.88 10.47
CA ASN A 84 -15.74 6.69 10.84
C ASN A 84 -15.97 5.80 9.61
N SER A 85 -15.49 4.56 9.69
CA SER A 85 -15.62 3.56 8.61
C SER A 85 -16.86 2.67 8.73
N SER A 86 -17.87 3.06 9.52
CA SER A 86 -19.04 2.22 9.78
C SER A 86 -20.04 2.11 8.62
N LYS A 87 -19.90 2.94 7.58
CA LYS A 87 -20.79 2.93 6.42
C LYS A 87 -20.48 1.75 5.48
N PRO A 88 -21.50 1.28 4.71
CA PRO A 88 -21.32 0.19 3.75
C PRO A 88 -20.25 0.49 2.70
N ILE A 89 -20.12 1.75 2.30
CA ILE A 89 -19.03 2.23 1.43
C ILE A 89 -18.28 3.29 2.22
N SER A 90 -16.99 3.12 2.35
CA SER A 90 -16.12 4.07 3.05
C SER A 90 -14.82 4.29 2.28
N VAL A 91 -14.28 5.50 2.37
CA VAL A 91 -12.93 5.82 1.91
C VAL A 91 -11.98 5.81 3.09
N TYR A 92 -10.73 5.49 2.84
CA TYR A 92 -9.72 5.55 3.89
C TYR A 92 -8.42 6.14 3.37
N ALA A 93 -7.68 6.75 4.28
CA ALA A 93 -6.30 7.16 4.08
C ALA A 93 -5.45 6.60 5.22
N GLN A 94 -4.30 6.05 4.91
CA GLN A 94 -3.40 5.44 5.86
C GLN A 94 -1.99 5.98 5.68
N GLY A 95 -1.43 6.57 6.74
CA GLY A 95 -0.04 7.00 6.82
C GLY A 95 0.79 6.02 7.63
N ARG A 96 2.10 5.92 7.34
CA ARG A 96 3.07 5.23 8.20
C ARG A 96 3.78 6.27 9.05
N SER A 97 4.01 5.92 10.31
CA SER A 97 4.70 6.81 11.26
C SER A 97 6.17 7.07 10.89
N ASP A 98 6.80 6.10 10.21
CA ASP A 98 8.23 6.15 9.91
C ASP A 98 8.56 7.14 8.79
N ASP A 99 7.62 7.38 7.87
CA ASP A 99 7.86 8.14 6.64
C ASP A 99 7.11 9.47 6.57
N TYR A 100 6.20 9.76 7.50
CA TYR A 100 5.27 10.92 7.47
C TYR A 100 4.49 11.06 6.15
N LEU A 101 4.47 10.01 5.33
CA LEU A 101 3.86 10.00 4.01
C LEU A 101 2.60 9.14 4.02
N LEU A 102 1.67 9.51 3.14
CA LEU A 102 0.51 8.71 2.84
C LEU A 102 0.98 7.37 2.25
N SER A 103 0.83 6.28 2.99
CA SER A 103 1.25 4.95 2.51
C SER A 103 0.22 4.33 1.57
N SER A 104 -1.06 4.56 1.82
CA SER A 104 -2.14 4.12 0.95
C SER A 104 -3.43 4.88 1.20
N ALA A 105 -4.23 4.98 0.17
CA ALA A 105 -5.62 5.42 0.24
C ALA A 105 -6.49 4.42 -0.52
N GLY A 106 -7.79 4.41 -0.26
CA GLY A 106 -8.65 3.48 -0.99
C GLY A 106 -10.10 3.55 -0.60
N ILE A 107 -10.84 2.59 -1.15
CA ILE A 107 -12.28 2.41 -0.95
C ILE A 107 -12.50 1.03 -0.35
N LYS A 108 -13.27 0.98 0.73
CA LYS A 108 -13.77 -0.25 1.33
C LYS A 108 -15.26 -0.36 1.07
N ILE A 109 -15.71 -1.52 0.61
CA ILE A 109 -17.13 -1.85 0.43
C ILE A 109 -17.42 -3.01 1.38
N ASN A 110 -18.26 -2.76 2.39
CA ASN A 110 -18.59 -3.71 3.44
C ASN A 110 -19.97 -4.34 3.17
N ILE A 111 -19.99 -5.66 3.06
CA ILE A 111 -21.21 -6.45 2.84
C ILE A 111 -21.26 -7.54 3.92
N GLY A 112 -21.90 -7.21 5.05
CA GLY A 112 -21.93 -8.11 6.20
C GLY A 112 -20.53 -8.38 6.76
N SER A 113 -20.10 -9.63 6.73
CA SER A 113 -18.74 -10.03 7.16
C SER A 113 -17.67 -9.94 6.07
N PHE A 114 -18.07 -9.66 4.84
CA PHE A 114 -17.19 -9.53 3.69
C PHE A 114 -16.84 -8.06 3.45
N THR A 115 -15.58 -7.79 3.14
CA THR A 115 -15.10 -6.47 2.74
C THR A 115 -14.32 -6.58 1.44
N LEU A 116 -14.71 -5.82 0.44
CA LEU A 116 -13.92 -5.57 -0.76
C LEU A 116 -13.12 -4.29 -0.56
N ASN A 117 -11.84 -4.33 -0.86
CA ASN A 117 -10.94 -3.19 -0.70
C ASN A 117 -10.18 -2.92 -2.00
N ILE A 118 -10.27 -1.69 -2.48
CA ILE A 118 -9.48 -1.17 -3.60
C ILE A 118 -8.50 -0.17 -2.99
N SER A 119 -7.21 -0.40 -3.14
CA SER A 119 -6.15 0.43 -2.55
C SER A 119 -5.25 1.02 -3.61
N LEU A 120 -4.83 2.26 -3.36
CA LEU A 120 -3.83 2.99 -4.12
C LEU A 120 -2.74 3.40 -3.14
N GLY A 121 -1.53 2.96 -3.37
CA GLY A 121 -0.33 3.43 -2.69
C GLY A 121 0.50 4.32 -3.61
N LEU A 122 1.62 4.84 -3.13
CA LEU A 122 2.52 5.67 -3.93
C LEU A 122 3.08 4.92 -5.15
N ASP A 123 3.35 3.64 -4.97
CA ASP A 123 4.01 2.76 -5.94
C ASP A 123 3.22 1.47 -6.23
N ASN A 124 2.03 1.33 -5.68
CA ASN A 124 1.27 0.09 -5.83
C ASN A 124 -0.24 0.32 -5.93
N ILE A 125 -0.88 -0.61 -6.62
CA ILE A 125 -2.34 -0.71 -6.72
C ILE A 125 -2.74 -2.08 -6.21
N GLY A 126 -3.79 -2.15 -5.39
CA GLY A 126 -4.27 -3.40 -4.81
C GLY A 126 -5.78 -3.56 -4.89
N LEU A 127 -6.20 -4.80 -5.10
CA LEU A 127 -7.58 -5.23 -4.97
C LEU A 127 -7.61 -6.43 -4.04
N SER A 128 -8.38 -6.37 -2.97
CA SER A 128 -8.47 -7.48 -2.02
C SER A 128 -9.89 -7.70 -1.51
N GLY A 129 -10.21 -8.97 -1.30
CA GLY A 129 -11.40 -9.38 -0.59
C GLY A 129 -11.02 -9.94 0.79
N SER A 130 -11.81 -9.65 1.81
CA SER A 130 -11.59 -10.20 3.13
C SER A 130 -12.90 -10.64 3.79
N VAL A 131 -12.78 -11.64 4.65
CA VAL A 131 -13.89 -12.15 5.47
C VAL A 131 -13.49 -12.08 6.93
N ARG A 132 -14.33 -11.46 7.73
CA ARG A 132 -14.15 -11.35 9.17
C ARG A 132 -15.03 -12.35 9.93
N LYS A 133 -14.40 -13.09 10.84
CA LYS A 133 -15.09 -13.97 11.79
C LYS A 133 -14.54 -13.74 13.20
N GLY A 134 -15.32 -13.08 14.04
CA GLY A 134 -14.86 -12.66 15.38
C GLY A 134 -13.69 -11.68 15.31
N ASN A 135 -12.58 -12.03 15.94
CA ASN A 135 -11.34 -11.24 15.94
C ASN A 135 -10.36 -11.61 14.82
N VAL A 136 -10.73 -12.55 13.95
CA VAL A 136 -9.89 -13.00 12.83
C VAL A 136 -10.45 -12.48 11.52
N THR A 137 -9.60 -11.87 10.71
CA THR A 137 -9.88 -11.47 9.32
C THR A 137 -8.97 -12.23 8.39
N ARG A 138 -9.51 -12.93 7.41
CA ARG A 138 -8.76 -13.58 6.34
C ARG A 138 -8.94 -12.80 5.07
N ALA A 139 -7.86 -12.49 4.38
CA ALA A 139 -7.89 -11.74 3.15
C ALA A 139 -7.12 -12.45 2.03
N PHE A 140 -7.57 -12.21 0.82
CA PHE A 140 -6.92 -12.60 -0.42
C PHE A 140 -6.91 -11.38 -1.33
N GLY A 141 -5.80 -11.11 -1.99
CA GLY A 141 -5.69 -9.94 -2.84
C GLY A 141 -4.70 -10.10 -3.98
N ILE A 142 -4.84 -9.20 -4.94
CA ILE A 142 -3.89 -8.99 -6.04
C ILE A 142 -3.28 -7.61 -5.81
N ARG A 143 -1.96 -7.52 -5.95
CA ARG A 143 -1.20 -6.28 -5.84
C ARG A 143 -0.29 -6.12 -7.03
N ALA A 144 -0.35 -4.97 -7.66
CA ALA A 144 0.62 -4.54 -8.66
C ALA A 144 1.57 -3.53 -8.02
N ASP A 145 2.85 -3.82 -8.03
CA ASP A 145 3.94 -2.92 -7.64
C ASP A 145 4.48 -2.26 -8.90
N LEU A 146 4.24 -0.95 -9.01
CA LEU A 146 4.59 -0.18 -10.20
C LEU A 146 6.08 0.16 -10.23
N SER A 147 6.72 0.28 -9.08
CA SER A 147 8.15 0.60 -8.97
C SER A 147 9.03 -0.57 -9.40
N GLN A 148 8.60 -1.80 -9.11
CA GLN A 148 9.31 -3.02 -9.43
C GLN A 148 8.73 -3.76 -10.64
N LEU A 149 7.65 -3.24 -11.24
CA LEU A 149 6.92 -3.90 -12.31
C LEU A 149 6.56 -5.35 -11.96
N LYS A 150 6.08 -5.56 -10.72
CA LYS A 150 5.69 -6.89 -10.21
C LYS A 150 4.18 -6.95 -10.01
N VAL A 151 3.62 -8.11 -10.28
CA VAL A 151 2.24 -8.44 -9.89
C VAL A 151 2.29 -9.61 -8.92
N GLY A 152 1.61 -9.46 -7.80
CA GLY A 152 1.61 -10.45 -6.72
C GLY A 152 0.20 -10.85 -6.30
N LEU A 153 0.11 -12.07 -5.79
CA LEU A 153 -1.04 -12.60 -5.05
C LEU A 153 -0.67 -12.62 -3.58
N GLU A 154 -1.51 -12.04 -2.75
CA GLU A 154 -1.33 -12.02 -1.30
C GLU A 154 -2.47 -12.77 -0.61
N VAL A 155 -2.11 -13.62 0.32
CA VAL A 155 -3.04 -14.25 1.26
C VAL A 155 -2.60 -13.87 2.66
N SER A 156 -3.54 -13.41 3.47
CA SER A 156 -3.24 -13.00 4.84
C SER A 156 -4.30 -13.41 5.84
N SER A 157 -3.86 -13.51 7.09
CA SER A 157 -4.72 -13.75 8.24
C SER A 157 -4.34 -12.75 9.33
N THR A 158 -5.27 -11.89 9.67
CA THR A 158 -5.10 -10.84 10.68
C THR A 158 -5.88 -11.21 11.93
N VAL A 159 -5.22 -11.22 13.07
CA VAL A 159 -5.84 -11.41 14.38
C VAL A 159 -5.81 -10.09 15.13
N LYS A 160 -6.99 -9.59 15.51
CA LYS A 160 -7.13 -8.40 16.34
C LYS A 160 -6.80 -8.76 17.81
N ARG A 161 -5.76 -8.16 18.37
CA ARG A 161 -5.29 -8.40 19.75
C ARG A 161 -5.94 -7.47 20.76
N SER A 162 -6.09 -6.20 20.39
CA SER A 162 -6.76 -5.17 21.17
C SER A 162 -7.56 -4.27 20.23
N GLU A 163 -8.13 -3.19 20.76
CA GLU A 163 -8.88 -2.23 19.95
C GLU A 163 -8.03 -1.67 18.79
N ASN A 164 -6.78 -1.36 19.09
CA ASN A 164 -5.87 -0.68 18.16
C ASN A 164 -4.73 -1.56 17.66
N THR A 165 -4.59 -2.82 18.14
CA THR A 165 -3.45 -3.67 17.78
C THR A 165 -3.90 -4.91 17.04
N SER A 166 -3.22 -5.22 15.95
CA SER A 166 -3.43 -6.46 15.20
C SER A 166 -2.11 -7.11 14.80
N ILE A 167 -2.14 -8.44 14.68
CA ILE A 167 -1.05 -9.24 14.12
C ILE A 167 -1.55 -9.85 12.82
N THR A 168 -0.81 -9.63 11.74
CA THR A 168 -1.09 -10.18 10.42
C THR A 168 0.02 -11.12 10.01
N THR A 169 -0.33 -12.37 9.72
CA THR A 169 0.53 -13.31 9.02
C THR A 169 0.15 -13.29 7.55
N TYR A 170 1.12 -13.21 6.66
CA TYR A 170 0.85 -13.13 5.22
C TYR A 170 1.85 -13.95 4.40
N THR A 171 1.40 -14.31 3.21
CA THR A 171 2.24 -14.87 2.15
C THR A 171 1.92 -14.11 0.87
N ASN A 172 2.94 -13.60 0.22
CA ASN A 172 2.86 -12.91 -1.06
C ASN A 172 3.71 -13.66 -2.08
N ALA A 173 3.13 -14.05 -3.20
CA ALA A 173 3.84 -14.61 -4.34
C ALA A 173 3.74 -13.63 -5.50
N SER A 174 4.86 -13.14 -5.98
CA SER A 174 4.90 -12.13 -7.05
C SER A 174 5.74 -12.57 -8.23
N VAL A 175 5.36 -12.11 -9.41
CA VAL A 175 6.08 -12.28 -10.67
C VAL A 175 6.43 -10.94 -11.28
N THR A 176 7.57 -10.86 -11.98
CA THR A 176 7.95 -9.62 -12.68
C THR A 176 7.08 -9.40 -13.91
N GLY A 177 6.86 -8.13 -14.26
CA GLY A 177 6.13 -7.75 -15.47
C GLY A 177 6.79 -8.23 -16.76
N LEU A 178 8.11 -8.47 -16.75
CA LEU A 178 8.82 -9.08 -17.88
C LEU A 178 8.24 -10.45 -18.25
N LEU A 179 7.93 -11.29 -17.28
CA LEU A 179 7.30 -12.58 -17.53
C LEU A 179 5.89 -12.43 -18.12
N LEU A 180 5.13 -11.45 -17.63
CA LEU A 180 3.79 -11.18 -18.16
C LEU A 180 3.86 -10.63 -19.59
N ALA A 181 4.82 -9.76 -19.88
CA ALA A 181 5.06 -9.26 -21.24
C ALA A 181 5.47 -10.39 -22.18
N GLU A 182 6.37 -11.27 -21.74
CA GLU A 182 6.81 -12.42 -22.53
C GLU A 182 5.67 -13.42 -22.79
N ALA A 183 4.86 -13.71 -21.77
CA ALA A 183 3.68 -14.55 -21.93
C ALA A 183 2.66 -13.95 -22.90
N TYR A 184 2.46 -12.64 -22.86
CA TYR A 184 1.60 -11.92 -23.81
C TYR A 184 2.15 -11.98 -25.26
N ILE A 185 3.45 -11.74 -25.44
CA ILE A 185 4.11 -11.81 -26.74
C ILE A 185 4.02 -13.23 -27.28
N TYR A 186 4.32 -14.24 -26.47
CA TYR A 186 4.20 -15.64 -26.86
C TYR A 186 2.77 -16.02 -27.27
N ALA A 187 1.78 -15.60 -26.49
CA ALA A 187 0.38 -15.87 -26.82
C ALA A 187 -0.09 -15.21 -28.11
N THR A 188 0.50 -14.06 -28.48
CA THR A 188 0.11 -13.31 -29.69
C THR A 188 0.95 -13.62 -30.92
N THR A 189 2.21 -13.98 -30.75
CA THR A 189 3.17 -14.19 -31.86
C THR A 189 3.67 -15.62 -31.99
N GLY A 190 3.50 -16.45 -30.94
CA GLY A 190 4.09 -17.78 -30.85
C GLY A 190 5.62 -17.79 -30.67
N GLN A 191 6.23 -16.65 -30.36
CA GLN A 191 7.68 -16.52 -30.21
C GLN A 191 8.06 -16.11 -28.79
N LEU A 192 9.10 -16.74 -28.24
CA LEU A 192 9.73 -16.36 -26.97
C LEU A 192 10.92 -15.43 -27.28
N TYR A 193 10.91 -14.23 -26.67
CA TYR A 193 11.97 -13.24 -26.86
C TYR A 193 13.02 -13.28 -25.73
N LEU A 194 12.64 -13.76 -24.53
CA LEU A 194 13.57 -13.96 -23.41
C LEU A 194 14.13 -15.40 -23.45
N SER A 195 14.70 -15.81 -24.56
CA SER A 195 15.46 -17.06 -24.58
C SER A 195 16.79 -16.87 -23.86
N PRO A 196 17.17 -17.75 -22.90
CA PRO A 196 18.47 -17.66 -22.22
C PRO A 196 19.58 -18.25 -23.11
N GLU A 197 19.70 -17.77 -24.32
CA GLU A 197 20.85 -18.10 -25.15
C GLU A 197 21.51 -16.84 -25.64
N GLN A 198 22.54 -16.46 -24.93
CA GLN A 198 23.85 -16.11 -25.48
C GLN A 198 24.77 -15.65 -24.36
N SER A 199 25.41 -16.61 -23.72
CA SER A 199 26.69 -16.39 -23.06
C SER A 199 27.67 -17.42 -23.57
#